data_0f8ba7f1627eb6b98fa4236ae9e664ab
#
_entry.id   0f8ba7f1627eb6b98fa4236ae9e664ab
#
_cell.length_a   1.000
_cell.length_b   1.000
_cell.length_c   1.000
_cell.angle_alpha   90.00
_cell.angle_beta   90.00
_cell.angle_gamma   90.00
#
_symmetry.space_group_name_H-M   'P 1'
#
loop_
_entity.id
_entity.type
_entity.pdbx_description
1 polymer ?
#
loop_
_entity_poly.entity_id
_entity_poly.type
_entity_poly.pdbx_seq_one_letter_code
_entity_poly.pdbx_strand_id
1 'polypeptide(L)'
;MSLLATRQRPPRTAPTVAPRPGLWRRIRAAKWSYAYLAPMAVLLLAFVVYPIFASFGYTFYRWNGIGEPGDYVGLANFQQILHDRIFWGAVGHTFVYAFVLVPVQLVLALALALVLNNPKLKFALFFRTVYFIPVVTSAAVVGVVIQLMLANFGDSAGSLLAKTGVTDGQIDWLGDPHTALAVIILIGIWHTLGYNLVYFLAGLQTIPAELYEAAKLDGCGPVQSFFRITIPMLRQVGVVIVVLAFIGSFQVFDLVQVLTGGGPYFATEVVNTYIYHLAFGGSPGSAAQPDVGLASAASFLYGLLLIVFSALQVLALRGIGRRRTAA
;
A
#
# COMPACT_ATOMS: atom_id res chain seq x y z
N MET A 1 -11.35 59.71 59.26
CA MET A 1 -11.73 58.34 59.65
C MET A 1 -12.60 57.77 58.53
N SER A 2 -11.99 57.04 57.63
CA SER A 2 -12.68 56.43 56.50
C SER A 2 -12.61 54.89 56.65
N LEU A 3 -13.77 54.28 56.88
CA LEU A 3 -13.94 52.84 57.05
C LEU A 3 -13.93 52.19 55.74
N LEU A 4 -12.82 51.46 55.35
CA LEU A 4 -12.68 50.56 54.21
C LEU A 4 -13.51 49.32 54.52
N ALA A 5 -14.74 49.25 53.97
CA ALA A 5 -15.56 48.03 53.99
C ALA A 5 -14.95 47.00 53.03
N THR A 6 -14.32 45.98 53.56
CA THR A 6 -13.81 44.80 52.81
C THR A 6 -14.99 43.97 52.28
N ARG A 7 -15.34 44.11 50.99
CA ARG A 7 -16.31 43.23 50.29
C ARG A 7 -15.77 41.85 50.26
N GLN A 8 -16.22 40.96 51.13
CA GLN A 8 -15.98 39.51 51.00
C GLN A 8 -16.67 38.98 49.75
N ARG A 9 -15.87 38.43 48.80
CA ARG A 9 -16.40 37.69 47.66
C ARG A 9 -17.10 36.42 48.17
N PRO A 10 -18.33 36.11 47.70
CA PRO A 10 -18.99 34.86 48.07
C PRO A 10 -18.17 33.65 47.60
N PRO A 11 -18.17 32.55 48.38
CA PRO A 11 -17.43 31.34 48.02
C PRO A 11 -17.90 30.82 46.66
N ARG A 12 -16.96 30.61 45.73
CA ARG A 12 -17.24 29.95 44.47
C ARG A 12 -17.68 28.52 44.76
N THR A 13 -18.98 28.25 44.63
CA THR A 13 -19.50 26.90 44.65
C THR A 13 -18.84 26.10 43.49
N ALA A 14 -18.16 25.02 43.84
CA ALA A 14 -17.58 24.12 42.84
C ALA A 14 -18.69 23.65 41.89
N PRO A 15 -18.43 23.60 40.57
CA PRO A 15 -19.43 23.12 39.63
C PRO A 15 -19.78 21.67 39.97
N THR A 16 -21.01 21.44 40.35
CA THR A 16 -21.57 20.09 40.53
C THR A 16 -21.50 19.37 39.21
N VAL A 17 -20.60 18.39 39.08
CA VAL A 17 -20.48 17.53 37.91
C VAL A 17 -21.77 16.70 37.81
N ALA A 18 -22.67 17.10 36.91
CA ALA A 18 -23.90 16.36 36.67
C ALA A 18 -23.59 14.90 36.30
N PRO A 19 -24.32 13.92 36.86
CA PRO A 19 -24.08 12.53 36.58
C PRO A 19 -24.19 12.29 35.07
N ARG A 20 -23.16 11.64 34.48
CA ARG A 20 -23.11 11.32 33.03
C ARG A 20 -24.34 10.48 32.68
N PRO A 21 -25.15 10.86 31.68
CA PRO A 21 -26.35 10.12 31.32
C PRO A 21 -25.96 8.71 30.88
N GLY A 22 -26.73 7.70 31.30
CA GLY A 22 -26.50 6.30 30.94
C GLY A 22 -26.44 6.05 29.44
N LEU A 23 -25.71 5.01 29.04
CA LEU A 23 -25.37 4.69 27.63
C LEU A 23 -26.60 4.75 26.71
N TRP A 24 -27.71 4.16 27.12
CA TRP A 24 -28.97 4.13 26.35
C TRP A 24 -29.57 5.51 26.12
N ARG A 25 -29.47 6.41 27.09
CA ARG A 25 -29.97 7.78 26.94
C ARG A 25 -29.09 8.58 25.96
N ARG A 26 -27.79 8.32 25.94
CA ARG A 26 -26.86 8.93 24.96
C ARG A 26 -27.12 8.41 23.54
N ILE A 27 -27.37 7.09 23.37
CA ILE A 27 -27.71 6.49 22.08
C ILE A 27 -29.02 7.08 21.55
N ARG A 28 -30.07 7.16 22.39
CA ARG A 28 -31.35 7.80 22.01
C ARG A 28 -31.23 9.28 21.64
N ALA A 29 -30.39 10.02 22.34
CA ALA A 29 -30.15 11.44 22.04
C ALA A 29 -29.40 11.61 20.69
N ALA A 30 -28.57 10.63 20.30
CA ALA A 30 -27.81 10.63 19.05
C ALA A 30 -28.51 9.90 17.89
N LYS A 31 -29.80 9.59 17.99
CA LYS A 31 -30.55 8.80 16.98
C LYS A 31 -30.39 9.32 15.54
N TRP A 32 -30.40 10.62 15.35
CA TRP A 32 -30.24 11.24 14.04
C TRP A 32 -28.83 11.05 13.48
N SER A 33 -27.79 11.09 14.33
CA SER A 33 -26.42 10.79 13.89
C SER A 33 -26.30 9.36 13.39
N TYR A 34 -26.94 8.40 14.07
CA TYR A 34 -27.00 7.01 13.60
C TYR A 34 -27.81 6.86 12.30
N ALA A 35 -28.90 7.60 12.16
CA ALA A 35 -29.71 7.60 10.94
C ALA A 35 -28.94 8.10 9.73
N TYR A 36 -28.07 9.12 9.88
CA TYR A 36 -27.17 9.59 8.81
C TYR A 36 -26.06 8.59 8.48
N LEU A 37 -25.58 7.81 9.45
CA LEU A 37 -24.59 6.77 9.23
C LEU A 37 -25.18 5.46 8.68
N ALA A 38 -26.49 5.23 8.86
CA ALA A 38 -27.14 3.98 8.52
C ALA A 38 -26.98 3.57 7.04
N PRO A 39 -27.16 4.45 6.03
CA PRO A 39 -26.98 4.06 4.63
C PRO A 39 -25.55 3.53 4.35
N MET A 40 -24.54 4.24 4.85
CA MET A 40 -23.14 3.81 4.70
C MET A 40 -22.88 2.48 5.44
N ALA A 41 -23.41 2.34 6.67
CA ALA A 41 -23.25 1.13 7.46
C ALA A 41 -23.92 -0.08 6.77
N VAL A 42 -25.11 0.09 6.20
CA VAL A 42 -25.81 -0.97 5.45
C VAL A 42 -25.00 -1.40 4.22
N LEU A 43 -24.49 -0.45 3.43
CA LEU A 43 -23.65 -0.76 2.28
C LEU A 43 -22.34 -1.47 2.70
N LEU A 44 -21.70 -1.02 3.75
CA LEU A 44 -20.50 -1.65 4.28
C LEU A 44 -20.78 -3.08 4.76
N LEU A 45 -21.86 -3.28 5.50
CA LEU A 45 -22.26 -4.60 5.99
C LEU A 45 -22.62 -5.54 4.84
N ALA A 46 -23.39 -5.06 3.85
CA ALA A 46 -23.85 -5.89 2.73
C ALA A 46 -22.74 -6.22 1.72
N PHE A 47 -21.88 -5.26 1.39
CA PHE A 47 -20.89 -5.42 0.30
C PHE A 47 -19.47 -5.65 0.74
N VAL A 48 -19.15 -5.46 2.01
CA VAL A 48 -17.80 -5.72 2.55
C VAL A 48 -17.85 -6.81 3.61
N VAL A 49 -18.62 -6.63 4.67
CA VAL A 49 -18.59 -7.53 5.81
C VAL A 49 -19.20 -8.89 5.46
N TYR A 50 -20.39 -8.91 4.86
CA TYR A 50 -21.06 -10.14 4.46
C TYR A 50 -20.23 -11.00 3.49
N PRO A 51 -19.65 -10.46 2.38
CA PRO A 51 -18.79 -11.26 1.49
C PRO A 51 -17.55 -11.82 2.17
N ILE A 52 -16.94 -11.10 3.13
CA ILE A 52 -15.81 -11.63 3.89
C ILE A 52 -16.20 -12.88 4.68
N PHE A 53 -17.32 -12.83 5.43
CA PHE A 53 -17.81 -13.98 6.19
C PHE A 53 -18.28 -15.10 5.28
N ALA A 54 -18.94 -14.79 4.16
CA ALA A 54 -19.34 -15.78 3.18
C ALA A 54 -18.14 -16.48 2.55
N SER A 55 -17.12 -15.71 2.12
CA SER A 55 -15.86 -16.26 1.60
C SER A 55 -15.15 -17.13 2.64
N PHE A 56 -15.17 -16.75 3.92
CA PHE A 56 -14.67 -17.64 4.98
C PHE A 56 -15.43 -18.95 5.05
N GLY A 57 -16.76 -18.92 4.93
CA GLY A 57 -17.59 -20.13 4.86
C GLY A 57 -17.18 -21.03 3.68
N TYR A 58 -16.92 -20.46 2.52
CA TYR A 58 -16.55 -21.21 1.32
C TYR A 58 -15.20 -21.92 1.44
N THR A 59 -14.31 -21.52 2.33
CA THR A 59 -13.03 -22.21 2.56
C THR A 59 -13.20 -23.67 2.98
N PHE A 60 -14.35 -24.04 3.53
CA PHE A 60 -14.65 -25.39 4.01
C PHE A 60 -15.34 -26.27 2.98
N TYR A 61 -15.58 -25.75 1.77
CA TYR A 61 -16.28 -26.46 0.70
C TYR A 61 -15.39 -26.54 -0.54
N ARG A 62 -15.54 -27.63 -1.31
CA ARG A 62 -15.07 -27.68 -2.70
C ARG A 62 -16.16 -27.12 -3.58
N TRP A 63 -15.93 -25.95 -4.15
CA TRP A 63 -16.94 -25.20 -4.89
C TRP A 63 -16.35 -24.40 -6.03
N ASN A 64 -16.93 -24.57 -7.22
CA ASN A 64 -16.53 -23.88 -8.43
C ASN A 64 -17.14 -22.46 -8.60
N GLY A 65 -17.93 -22.00 -7.63
CA GLY A 65 -18.58 -20.68 -7.70
C GLY A 65 -19.96 -20.68 -8.35
N ILE A 66 -20.46 -21.82 -8.85
CA ILE A 66 -21.74 -21.92 -9.54
C ILE A 66 -22.69 -22.81 -8.72
N GLY A 67 -23.92 -22.33 -8.50
CA GLY A 67 -24.93 -23.04 -7.72
C GLY A 67 -24.65 -22.99 -6.22
N GLU A 68 -25.19 -23.97 -5.48
CA GLU A 68 -24.93 -24.12 -4.06
C GLU A 68 -23.49 -24.63 -3.80
N PRO A 69 -22.89 -24.28 -2.64
CA PRO A 69 -21.58 -24.83 -2.27
C PRO A 69 -21.61 -26.36 -2.33
N GLY A 70 -20.60 -26.94 -3.00
CA GLY A 70 -20.51 -28.37 -3.20
C GLY A 70 -20.18 -29.15 -1.93
N ASP A 71 -19.29 -30.17 -2.03
CA ASP A 71 -18.95 -31.05 -0.92
C ASP A 71 -18.22 -30.35 0.21
N TYR A 72 -18.67 -30.59 1.45
CA TYR A 72 -17.97 -30.13 2.64
C TYR A 72 -16.67 -30.90 2.83
N VAL A 73 -15.53 -30.21 2.75
CA VAL A 73 -14.17 -30.80 2.83
C VAL A 73 -13.41 -30.42 4.10
N GLY A 74 -14.03 -29.67 5.00
CA GLY A 74 -13.40 -29.22 6.24
C GLY A 74 -12.14 -28.39 5.98
N LEU A 75 -11.00 -28.78 6.54
CA LEU A 75 -9.73 -28.05 6.41
C LEU A 75 -8.86 -28.51 5.21
N ALA A 76 -9.36 -29.35 4.31
CA ALA A 76 -8.57 -29.91 3.21
C ALA A 76 -8.05 -28.80 2.27
N ASN A 77 -8.82 -27.74 1.99
CA ASN A 77 -8.39 -26.62 1.18
C ASN A 77 -7.17 -25.90 1.81
N PHE A 78 -7.18 -25.69 3.12
CA PHE A 78 -6.05 -25.08 3.82
C PHE A 78 -4.81 -25.98 3.77
N GLN A 79 -4.98 -27.30 3.96
CA GLN A 79 -3.87 -28.24 3.86
C GLN A 79 -3.29 -28.26 2.45
N GLN A 80 -4.12 -28.22 1.41
CA GLN A 80 -3.70 -28.17 0.02
C GLN A 80 -2.86 -26.91 -0.25
N ILE A 81 -3.32 -25.71 0.12
CA ILE A 81 -2.60 -24.46 -0.07
C ILE A 81 -1.27 -24.43 0.69
N LEU A 82 -1.24 -24.94 1.92
CA LEU A 82 -0.02 -24.99 2.74
C LEU A 82 1.08 -25.85 2.10
N HIS A 83 0.72 -26.85 1.29
CA HIS A 83 1.68 -27.72 0.57
C HIS A 83 1.89 -27.30 -0.86
N ASP A 84 1.18 -26.27 -1.37
CA ASP A 84 1.31 -25.82 -2.75
C ASP A 84 2.57 -24.97 -2.94
N ARG A 85 3.49 -25.46 -3.76
CA ARG A 85 4.73 -24.76 -4.09
C ARG A 85 4.49 -23.48 -4.89
N ILE A 86 3.44 -23.43 -5.73
CA ILE A 86 3.13 -22.25 -6.54
C ILE A 86 2.64 -21.13 -5.60
N PHE A 87 1.79 -21.46 -4.63
CA PHE A 87 1.36 -20.48 -3.62
C PHE A 87 2.55 -19.86 -2.86
N TRP A 88 3.48 -20.67 -2.37
CA TRP A 88 4.64 -20.15 -1.66
C TRP A 88 5.61 -19.41 -2.57
N GLY A 89 5.73 -19.80 -3.83
CA GLY A 89 6.44 -19.04 -4.87
C GLY A 89 5.80 -17.66 -5.06
N ALA A 90 4.47 -17.60 -5.21
CA ALA A 90 3.71 -16.36 -5.36
C ALA A 90 3.84 -15.45 -4.12
N VAL A 91 3.83 -16.03 -2.91
CA VAL A 91 4.13 -15.29 -1.67
C VAL A 91 5.55 -14.70 -1.75
N GLY A 92 6.55 -15.49 -2.12
CA GLY A 92 7.93 -15.03 -2.29
C GLY A 92 8.04 -13.88 -3.28
N HIS A 93 7.44 -13.99 -4.47
CA HIS A 93 7.45 -12.93 -5.49
C HIS A 93 6.75 -11.66 -5.01
N THR A 94 5.61 -11.79 -4.30
CA THR A 94 4.90 -10.65 -3.71
C THR A 94 5.78 -9.91 -2.70
N PHE A 95 6.49 -10.64 -1.84
CA PHE A 95 7.41 -10.04 -0.87
C PHE A 95 8.62 -9.41 -1.56
N VAL A 96 9.23 -10.07 -2.56
CA VAL A 96 10.32 -9.49 -3.36
C VAL A 96 9.86 -8.20 -4.03
N TYR A 97 8.68 -8.21 -4.67
CA TYR A 97 8.09 -7.03 -5.27
C TYR A 97 7.96 -5.90 -4.25
N ALA A 98 7.35 -6.15 -3.09
CA ALA A 98 7.13 -5.11 -2.08
C ALA A 98 8.45 -4.59 -1.47
N PHE A 99 9.39 -5.48 -1.12
CA PHE A 99 10.64 -5.10 -0.46
C PHE A 99 11.66 -4.43 -1.39
N VAL A 100 11.57 -4.66 -2.69
CA VAL A 100 12.40 -3.94 -3.68
C VAL A 100 11.74 -2.63 -4.09
N LEU A 101 10.45 -2.67 -4.44
CA LEU A 101 9.71 -1.52 -4.92
C LEU A 101 9.62 -0.42 -3.86
N VAL A 102 9.17 -0.75 -2.63
CA VAL A 102 8.88 0.27 -1.61
C VAL A 102 10.10 1.09 -1.22
N PRO A 103 11.26 0.51 -0.85
CA PRO A 103 12.43 1.33 -0.51
C PRO A 103 12.89 2.21 -1.67
N VAL A 104 12.96 1.67 -2.88
CA VAL A 104 13.43 2.41 -4.06
C VAL A 104 12.50 3.58 -4.37
N GLN A 105 11.20 3.33 -4.45
CA GLN A 105 10.23 4.40 -4.75
C GLN A 105 10.18 5.48 -3.66
N LEU A 106 10.32 5.11 -2.37
CA LEU A 106 10.32 6.10 -1.29
C LEU A 106 11.55 6.98 -1.31
N VAL A 107 12.72 6.42 -1.60
CA VAL A 107 13.95 7.22 -1.77
C VAL A 107 13.82 8.16 -2.95
N LEU A 108 13.35 7.67 -4.10
CA LEU A 108 13.13 8.50 -5.30
C LEU A 108 12.06 9.57 -5.05
N ALA A 109 10.95 9.22 -4.44
CA ALA A 109 9.87 10.16 -4.13
C ALA A 109 10.32 11.26 -3.17
N LEU A 110 11.06 10.92 -2.12
CA LEU A 110 11.63 11.90 -1.20
C LEU A 110 12.64 12.82 -1.88
N ALA A 111 13.54 12.25 -2.69
CA ALA A 111 14.51 13.05 -3.46
C ALA A 111 13.83 14.04 -4.40
N LEU A 112 12.83 13.57 -5.15
CA LEU A 112 12.03 14.44 -6.02
C LEU A 112 11.22 15.48 -5.23
N ALA A 113 10.63 15.08 -4.09
CA ALA A 113 9.89 16.01 -3.23
C ALA A 113 10.79 17.13 -2.70
N LEU A 114 12.02 16.85 -2.29
CA LEU A 114 12.99 17.87 -1.86
C LEU A 114 13.32 18.86 -2.98
N VAL A 115 13.53 18.37 -4.21
CA VAL A 115 13.79 19.23 -5.38
C VAL A 115 12.56 20.08 -5.71
N LEU A 116 11.38 19.46 -5.78
CA LEU A 116 10.14 20.12 -6.18
C LEU A 116 9.52 21.01 -5.07
N ASN A 117 10.00 20.89 -3.83
CA ASN A 117 9.61 21.78 -2.74
C ASN A 117 10.37 23.10 -2.74
N ASN A 118 11.38 23.26 -3.60
CA ASN A 118 12.13 24.49 -3.71
C ASN A 118 11.28 25.59 -4.40
N PRO A 119 10.97 26.71 -3.71
CA PRO A 119 10.14 27.79 -4.28
C PRO A 119 10.79 28.51 -5.46
N LYS A 120 12.11 28.38 -5.64
CA LYS A 120 12.85 28.96 -6.75
C LYS A 120 12.76 28.14 -8.04
N LEU A 121 12.24 26.91 -8.00
CA LEU A 121 12.13 26.05 -9.17
C LEU A 121 10.97 26.52 -10.06
N LYS A 122 11.32 27.07 -11.21
CA LYS A 122 10.36 27.46 -12.25
C LYS A 122 9.60 26.28 -12.74
N PHE A 123 8.55 25.96 -13.00
CA PHE A 123 7.87 24.74 -13.49
C PHE A 123 7.71 23.61 -12.45
N ALA A 124 7.87 23.89 -11.14
CA ALA A 124 7.64 22.87 -10.12
C ALA A 124 6.24 22.22 -10.24
N LEU A 125 5.21 23.02 -10.54
CA LEU A 125 3.84 22.54 -10.74
C LEU A 125 3.75 21.60 -11.96
N PHE A 126 4.38 21.94 -13.07
CA PHE A 126 4.42 21.10 -14.27
C PHE A 126 5.04 19.72 -13.96
N PHE A 127 6.20 19.70 -13.33
CA PHE A 127 6.84 18.42 -12.96
C PHE A 127 5.99 17.60 -11.99
N ARG A 128 5.35 18.24 -10.99
CA ARG A 128 4.41 17.53 -10.10
C ARG A 128 3.28 16.88 -10.89
N THR A 129 2.71 17.58 -11.87
CA THR A 129 1.65 17.03 -12.73
C THR A 129 2.17 15.88 -13.58
N VAL A 130 3.34 16.00 -14.20
CA VAL A 130 3.94 14.93 -15.03
C VAL A 130 4.18 13.65 -14.24
N TYR A 131 4.72 13.75 -13.01
CA TYR A 131 4.93 12.59 -12.17
C TYR A 131 3.63 12.01 -11.58
N PHE A 132 2.56 12.80 -11.56
CA PHE A 132 1.26 12.35 -11.05
C PHE A 132 0.39 11.69 -12.14
N ILE A 133 0.60 12.00 -13.42
CA ILE A 133 -0.18 11.43 -14.54
C ILE A 133 -0.21 9.89 -14.53
N PRO A 134 0.92 9.15 -14.37
CA PRO A 134 0.89 7.69 -14.34
C PRO A 134 -0.03 7.14 -13.24
N VAL A 135 -0.05 7.79 -12.10
CA VAL A 135 -0.81 7.39 -10.91
C VAL A 135 -2.33 7.43 -11.12
N VAL A 136 -2.83 8.41 -11.86
CA VAL A 136 -4.28 8.54 -12.14
C VAL A 136 -4.72 7.69 -13.31
N THR A 137 -3.77 7.12 -14.06
CA THR A 137 -4.05 6.19 -15.15
C THR A 137 -4.25 4.78 -14.60
N SER A 138 -5.23 4.04 -15.13
CA SER A 138 -5.44 2.65 -14.74
C SER A 138 -4.18 1.81 -14.95
N ALA A 139 -3.76 1.04 -13.94
CA ALA A 139 -2.61 0.16 -14.02
C ALA A 139 -2.73 -0.87 -15.16
N ALA A 140 -3.95 -1.34 -15.44
CA ALA A 140 -4.22 -2.23 -16.57
C ALA A 140 -3.95 -1.57 -17.91
N VAL A 141 -4.39 -0.32 -18.10
CA VAL A 141 -4.13 0.45 -19.35
C VAL A 141 -2.63 0.70 -19.52
N VAL A 142 -1.96 1.11 -18.44
CA VAL A 142 -0.50 1.28 -18.43
C VAL A 142 0.20 -0.04 -18.80
N GLY A 143 -0.25 -1.16 -18.21
CA GLY A 143 0.28 -2.49 -18.50
C GLY A 143 0.19 -2.84 -19.99
N VAL A 144 -0.99 -2.67 -20.61
CA VAL A 144 -1.19 -2.95 -22.05
C VAL A 144 -0.28 -2.08 -22.92
N VAL A 145 -0.21 -0.77 -22.64
CA VAL A 145 0.63 0.15 -23.42
C VAL A 145 2.10 -0.24 -23.33
N ILE A 146 2.58 -0.53 -22.11
CA ILE A 146 3.98 -0.92 -21.91
C ILE A 146 4.26 -2.29 -22.51
N GLN A 147 3.34 -3.25 -22.43
CA GLN A 147 3.48 -4.55 -23.07
C GLN A 147 3.68 -4.40 -24.59
N LEU A 148 2.83 -3.57 -25.24
CA LEU A 148 2.97 -3.29 -26.68
C LEU A 148 4.27 -2.53 -27.00
N MET A 149 4.70 -1.63 -26.15
CA MET A 149 5.98 -0.94 -26.30
C MET A 149 7.15 -1.91 -26.18
N LEU A 150 7.19 -2.76 -25.16
CA LEU A 150 8.29 -3.72 -24.96
C LEU A 150 8.36 -4.75 -26.08
N ALA A 151 7.22 -5.21 -26.60
CA ALA A 151 7.19 -6.11 -27.76
C ALA A 151 7.85 -5.50 -28.99
N ASN A 152 7.66 -4.18 -29.24
CA ASN A 152 8.28 -3.50 -30.40
C ASN A 152 9.72 -3.04 -30.12
N PHE A 153 10.02 -2.64 -28.86
CA PHE A 153 11.37 -2.18 -28.48
C PHE A 153 12.35 -3.31 -28.20
N GLY A 154 11.87 -4.52 -27.87
CA GLY A 154 12.72 -5.69 -27.63
C GLY A 154 13.64 -5.98 -28.80
N ASP A 155 13.10 -5.90 -30.02
CA ASP A 155 13.86 -6.11 -31.26
C ASP A 155 14.89 -5.00 -31.51
N SER A 156 14.50 -3.74 -31.26
CA SER A 156 15.38 -2.57 -31.51
C SER A 156 16.50 -2.44 -30.47
N ALA A 157 16.18 -2.63 -29.19
CA ALA A 157 17.17 -2.61 -28.11
C ALA A 157 18.08 -3.84 -28.15
N GLY A 158 17.53 -5.01 -28.47
CA GLY A 158 18.28 -6.25 -28.66
C GLY A 158 19.29 -6.13 -29.80
N SER A 159 18.90 -5.55 -30.93
CA SER A 159 19.80 -5.34 -32.09
C SER A 159 20.93 -4.36 -31.80
N LEU A 160 20.70 -3.34 -30.96
CA LEU A 160 21.72 -2.41 -30.51
C LEU A 160 22.72 -3.07 -29.52
N LEU A 161 22.21 -3.86 -28.57
CA LEU A 161 23.04 -4.57 -27.59
C LEU A 161 23.80 -5.75 -28.21
N ALA A 162 23.25 -6.39 -29.24
CA ALA A 162 23.97 -7.41 -30.02
C ALA A 162 25.23 -6.87 -30.69
N LYS A 163 25.24 -5.57 -31.11
CA LYS A 163 26.44 -4.94 -31.66
C LYS A 163 27.55 -4.77 -30.62
N THR A 164 27.23 -4.80 -29.33
CA THR A 164 28.22 -4.74 -28.23
C THR A 164 28.66 -6.12 -27.76
N GLY A 165 28.13 -7.20 -28.32
CA GLY A 165 28.46 -8.58 -27.94
C GLY A 165 27.86 -9.06 -26.61
N VAL A 166 26.90 -8.29 -26.05
CA VAL A 166 26.30 -8.59 -24.75
C VAL A 166 25.08 -9.53 -24.84
N THR A 167 24.41 -9.61 -26.02
CA THR A 167 23.24 -10.46 -26.23
C THR A 167 23.17 -11.01 -27.66
N ASP A 168 22.41 -12.10 -27.87
CA ASP A 168 22.21 -12.74 -29.17
C ASP A 168 21.18 -12.04 -30.09
N GLY A 169 20.76 -10.81 -29.75
CA GLY A 169 19.99 -9.95 -30.66
C GLY A 169 18.49 -9.78 -30.34
N GLN A 170 17.86 -10.67 -29.59
CA GLN A 170 16.48 -10.50 -29.13
C GLN A 170 16.43 -10.55 -27.61
N ILE A 171 15.85 -9.54 -26.96
CA ILE A 171 15.63 -9.53 -25.52
C ILE A 171 14.13 -9.60 -25.30
N ASP A 172 13.67 -10.75 -24.85
CA ASP A 172 12.31 -10.90 -24.38
C ASP A 172 12.22 -10.51 -22.89
N TRP A 173 11.98 -9.22 -22.67
CA TRP A 173 11.94 -8.61 -21.33
C TRP A 173 10.93 -9.24 -20.38
N LEU A 174 9.80 -9.74 -20.91
CA LEU A 174 8.70 -10.31 -20.14
C LEU A 174 8.60 -11.83 -20.27
N GLY A 175 9.22 -12.42 -21.29
CA GLY A 175 9.23 -13.87 -21.53
C GLY A 175 10.40 -14.60 -20.85
N ASP A 176 11.41 -13.88 -20.35
CA ASP A 176 12.50 -14.46 -19.56
C ASP A 176 12.14 -14.48 -18.05
N PRO A 177 12.11 -15.67 -17.40
CA PRO A 177 11.83 -15.80 -15.97
C PRO A 177 12.72 -14.96 -15.04
N HIS A 178 13.96 -14.67 -15.46
CA HIS A 178 14.93 -13.94 -14.64
C HIS A 178 14.72 -12.41 -14.71
N THR A 179 14.17 -11.89 -15.80
CA THR A 179 14.02 -10.44 -16.00
C THR A 179 12.60 -9.95 -15.82
N ALA A 180 11.60 -10.77 -16.06
CA ALA A 180 10.19 -10.37 -16.06
C ALA A 180 9.73 -9.69 -14.77
N LEU A 181 10.05 -10.27 -13.61
CA LEU A 181 9.67 -9.69 -12.32
C LEU A 181 10.38 -8.33 -12.06
N ALA A 182 11.66 -8.22 -12.46
CA ALA A 182 12.41 -6.97 -12.32
C ALA A 182 11.82 -5.85 -13.19
N VAL A 183 11.39 -6.17 -14.42
CA VAL A 183 10.72 -5.22 -15.31
C VAL A 183 9.38 -4.77 -14.70
N ILE A 184 8.59 -5.70 -14.18
CA ILE A 184 7.33 -5.36 -13.50
C ILE A 184 7.57 -4.45 -12.30
N ILE A 185 8.61 -4.70 -11.49
CA ILE A 185 8.99 -3.85 -10.36
C ILE A 185 9.36 -2.44 -10.84
N LEU A 186 10.15 -2.30 -11.90
CA LEU A 186 10.52 -0.99 -12.46
C LEU A 186 9.31 -0.21 -12.94
N ILE A 187 8.39 -0.87 -13.64
CA ILE A 187 7.12 -0.27 -14.08
C ILE A 187 6.28 0.15 -12.87
N GLY A 188 6.20 -0.70 -11.85
CA GLY A 188 5.49 -0.44 -10.61
C GLY A 188 6.05 0.78 -9.86
N ILE A 189 7.38 0.91 -9.77
CA ILE A 189 8.05 2.07 -9.17
C ILE A 189 7.62 3.34 -9.90
N TRP A 190 7.74 3.37 -11.24
CA TRP A 190 7.38 4.53 -12.04
C TRP A 190 5.89 4.87 -11.90
N HIS A 191 5.02 3.87 -11.97
CA HIS A 191 3.57 4.05 -11.89
C HIS A 191 3.11 4.63 -10.55
N THR A 192 3.68 4.17 -9.43
CA THR A 192 3.21 4.54 -8.08
C THR A 192 4.02 5.68 -7.43
N LEU A 193 5.10 6.14 -8.08
CA LEU A 193 6.00 7.18 -7.57
C LEU A 193 5.26 8.48 -7.20
N GLY A 194 4.28 8.88 -8.01
CA GLY A 194 3.54 10.12 -7.84
C GLY A 194 2.75 10.20 -6.53
N TYR A 195 2.17 9.11 -6.03
CA TYR A 195 1.49 9.10 -4.73
C TYR A 195 2.46 9.47 -3.60
N ASN A 196 3.59 8.79 -3.55
CA ASN A 196 4.57 9.00 -2.49
C ASN A 196 5.23 10.38 -2.59
N LEU A 197 5.43 10.88 -3.82
CA LEU A 197 5.90 12.25 -4.06
C LEU A 197 4.96 13.29 -3.44
N VAL A 198 3.65 13.17 -3.67
CA VAL A 198 2.65 14.12 -3.11
C VAL A 198 2.61 14.01 -1.59
N TYR A 199 2.66 12.81 -1.02
CA TYR A 199 2.68 12.63 0.43
C TYR A 199 3.93 13.26 1.08
N PHE A 200 5.12 13.07 0.48
CA PHE A 200 6.33 13.72 0.98
C PHE A 200 6.30 15.23 0.79
N LEU A 201 5.77 15.75 -0.32
CA LEU A 201 5.60 17.19 -0.50
C LEU A 201 4.68 17.80 0.56
N ALA A 202 3.54 17.14 0.84
CA ALA A 202 2.65 17.59 1.91
C ALA A 202 3.35 17.55 3.28
N GLY A 203 4.11 16.50 3.57
CA GLY A 203 4.90 16.40 4.79
C GLY A 203 5.98 17.48 4.90
N LEU A 204 6.71 17.77 3.84
CA LEU A 204 7.74 18.82 3.81
C LEU A 204 7.14 20.21 4.07
N GLN A 205 5.93 20.48 3.58
CA GLN A 205 5.25 21.75 3.78
C GLN A 205 4.75 21.98 5.22
N THR A 206 4.72 20.94 6.05
CA THR A 206 4.38 21.08 7.48
C THR A 206 5.55 21.55 8.34
N ILE A 207 6.77 21.54 7.79
CA ILE A 207 7.98 21.94 8.52
C ILE A 207 8.09 23.47 8.49
N PRO A 208 8.12 24.17 9.64
CA PRO A 208 8.26 25.61 9.69
C PRO A 208 9.55 26.09 9.02
N ALA A 209 9.46 27.10 8.16
CA ALA A 209 10.62 27.68 7.45
C ALA A 209 11.68 28.26 8.40
N GLU A 210 11.21 28.76 9.55
CA GLU A 210 12.02 29.35 10.62
C GLU A 210 13.11 28.40 11.12
N LEU A 211 12.85 27.08 11.15
CA LEU A 211 13.83 26.08 11.55
C LEU A 211 15.01 26.02 10.59
N TYR A 212 14.74 26.17 9.29
CA TYR A 212 15.80 26.21 8.27
C TYR A 212 16.57 27.52 8.27
N GLU A 213 15.90 28.63 8.60
CA GLU A 213 16.52 29.96 8.74
C GLU A 213 17.46 29.97 9.95
N ALA A 214 16.99 29.51 11.11
CA ALA A 214 17.83 29.40 12.32
C ALA A 214 19.06 28.50 12.07
N ALA A 215 18.86 27.33 11.44
CA ALA A 215 19.95 26.42 11.10
C ALA A 215 21.01 27.07 10.17
N LYS A 216 20.58 27.94 9.24
CA LYS A 216 21.53 28.69 8.38
C LYS A 216 22.32 29.70 9.18
N LEU A 217 21.71 30.39 10.15
CA LEU A 217 22.41 31.32 11.04
C LEU A 217 23.43 30.59 11.92
N ASP A 218 23.12 29.34 12.33
CA ASP A 218 24.02 28.46 13.07
C ASP A 218 25.12 27.80 12.17
N GLY A 219 25.19 28.17 10.88
CA GLY A 219 26.17 27.64 9.93
C GLY A 219 25.89 26.23 9.41
N CYS A 220 24.68 25.71 9.58
CA CYS A 220 24.31 24.40 9.06
C CYS A 220 24.21 24.39 7.54
N GLY A 221 24.96 23.51 6.87
CA GLY A 221 24.87 23.23 5.45
C GLY A 221 23.58 22.43 5.08
N PRO A 222 23.25 22.32 3.77
CA PRO A 222 22.02 21.66 3.31
C PRO A 222 21.92 20.18 3.71
N VAL A 223 23.03 19.44 3.65
CA VAL A 223 23.08 18.03 4.05
C VAL A 223 22.84 17.89 5.56
N GLN A 224 23.41 18.78 6.36
CA GLN A 224 23.26 18.78 7.82
C GLN A 224 21.80 19.12 8.20
N SER A 225 21.20 20.12 7.54
CA SER A 225 19.78 20.47 7.72
C SER A 225 18.86 19.31 7.31
N PHE A 226 19.19 18.57 6.25
CA PHE A 226 18.43 17.40 5.85
C PHE A 226 18.37 16.33 6.96
N PHE A 227 19.54 15.92 7.49
CA PHE A 227 19.57 14.85 8.51
C PHE A 227 19.13 15.31 9.90
N ARG A 228 19.33 16.59 10.27
CA ARG A 228 19.03 17.10 11.61
C ARG A 228 17.65 17.75 11.75
N ILE A 229 17.07 18.24 10.64
CA ILE A 229 15.76 18.91 10.66
C ILE A 229 14.76 18.14 9.81
N THR A 230 15.05 17.97 8.50
CA THR A 230 14.05 17.41 7.56
C THR A 230 13.66 15.98 7.94
N ILE A 231 14.61 15.06 8.06
CA ILE A 231 14.31 13.65 8.38
C ILE A 231 13.62 13.48 9.74
N PRO A 232 14.08 14.12 10.84
CA PRO A 232 13.39 14.01 12.13
C PRO A 232 11.96 14.55 12.11
N MET A 233 11.72 15.69 11.43
CA MET A 233 10.40 16.31 11.34
C MET A 233 9.45 15.51 10.44
N LEU A 234 9.95 14.94 9.33
CA LEU A 234 9.18 14.07 8.43
C LEU A 234 8.86 12.69 9.03
N ARG A 235 9.46 12.32 10.15
CA ARG A 235 9.37 10.96 10.67
C ARG A 235 7.94 10.50 10.89
N GLN A 236 7.06 11.32 11.46
CA GLN A 236 5.66 10.94 11.72
C GLN A 236 4.91 10.68 10.42
N VAL A 237 5.06 11.57 9.45
CA VAL A 237 4.47 11.44 8.11
C VAL A 237 5.11 10.28 7.37
N GLY A 238 6.44 10.13 7.43
CA GLY A 238 7.20 9.07 6.79
C GLY A 238 6.77 7.67 7.24
N VAL A 239 6.48 7.48 8.53
CA VAL A 239 5.94 6.20 9.04
C VAL A 239 4.63 5.84 8.35
N VAL A 240 3.72 6.81 8.20
CA VAL A 240 2.43 6.59 7.52
C VAL A 240 2.65 6.26 6.05
N ILE A 241 3.55 7.00 5.37
CA ILE A 241 3.87 6.76 3.96
C ILE A 241 4.42 5.34 3.76
N VAL A 242 5.36 4.90 4.60
CA VAL A 242 5.92 3.53 4.54
C VAL A 242 4.84 2.48 4.71
N VAL A 243 3.93 2.64 5.68
CA VAL A 243 2.83 1.69 5.90
C VAL A 243 1.90 1.63 4.69
N LEU A 244 1.47 2.78 4.17
CA LEU A 244 0.60 2.85 2.99
C LEU A 244 1.27 2.27 1.74
N ALA A 245 2.57 2.54 1.54
CA ALA A 245 3.33 2.00 0.41
C ALA A 245 3.42 0.47 0.44
N PHE A 246 3.66 -0.14 1.61
CA PHE A 246 3.65 -1.60 1.75
C PHE A 246 2.25 -2.19 1.53
N ILE A 247 1.20 -1.59 2.12
CA ILE A 247 -0.18 -2.04 1.90
C ILE A 247 -0.50 -2.05 0.39
N GLY A 248 -0.19 -0.97 -0.33
CA GLY A 248 -0.41 -0.90 -1.77
C GLY A 248 0.41 -1.92 -2.56
N SER A 249 1.66 -2.16 -2.17
CA SER A 249 2.55 -3.12 -2.86
C SER A 249 2.09 -4.57 -2.69
N PHE A 250 1.54 -4.94 -1.54
CA PHE A 250 0.99 -6.27 -1.32
C PHE A 250 -0.34 -6.51 -2.07
N GLN A 251 -0.99 -5.45 -2.54
CA GLN A 251 -2.21 -5.53 -3.37
C GLN A 251 -1.94 -5.55 -4.86
N VAL A 252 -0.66 -5.71 -5.30
CA VAL A 252 -0.32 -5.78 -6.71
C VAL A 252 -1.09 -6.92 -7.39
N PHE A 253 -1.77 -6.59 -8.49
CA PHE A 253 -2.55 -7.50 -9.30
C PHE A 253 -2.55 -7.06 -10.77
N ASP A 254 -3.16 -5.90 -11.07
CA ASP A 254 -3.44 -5.45 -12.43
C ASP A 254 -2.22 -5.43 -13.35
N LEU A 255 -1.09 -4.90 -12.86
CA LEU A 255 0.16 -4.84 -13.61
C LEU A 255 0.68 -6.23 -13.96
N VAL A 256 0.72 -7.15 -13.00
CA VAL A 256 1.20 -8.51 -13.22
C VAL A 256 0.27 -9.27 -14.14
N GLN A 257 -1.05 -9.16 -13.89
CA GLN A 257 -2.07 -9.85 -14.69
C GLN A 257 -2.03 -9.44 -16.16
N VAL A 258 -1.85 -8.14 -16.43
CA VAL A 258 -1.84 -7.62 -17.80
C VAL A 258 -0.52 -7.85 -18.50
N LEU A 259 0.63 -7.67 -17.82
CA LEU A 259 1.95 -7.78 -18.45
C LEU A 259 2.34 -9.24 -18.75
N THR A 260 2.08 -10.15 -17.81
CA THR A 260 2.60 -11.53 -17.89
C THR A 260 1.58 -12.60 -17.54
N GLY A 261 0.43 -12.23 -16.90
CA GLY A 261 -0.51 -13.22 -16.37
C GLY A 261 0.13 -14.18 -15.36
N GLY A 262 1.18 -13.76 -14.63
CA GLY A 262 1.96 -14.62 -13.72
C GLY A 262 3.08 -15.40 -14.38
N GLY A 263 3.17 -15.41 -15.73
CA GLY A 263 4.22 -16.10 -16.50
C GLY A 263 5.57 -15.38 -16.52
N PRO A 264 6.56 -15.94 -17.24
CA PRO A 264 6.61 -17.30 -17.71
C PRO A 264 6.85 -18.28 -16.56
N TYR A 265 6.30 -19.49 -16.67
CA TYR A 265 6.47 -20.59 -15.70
C TYR A 265 6.24 -20.17 -14.22
N PHE A 266 5.25 -19.32 -13.95
CA PHE A 266 4.94 -18.74 -12.63
C PHE A 266 6.04 -17.84 -12.05
N ALA A 267 7.02 -17.40 -12.84
CA ALA A 267 8.14 -16.58 -12.36
C ALA A 267 7.73 -15.17 -11.91
N THR A 268 6.58 -14.69 -12.35
CA THR A 268 6.01 -13.41 -11.90
C THR A 268 4.68 -13.57 -11.16
N GLU A 269 4.27 -14.81 -10.87
CA GLU A 269 3.04 -15.07 -10.13
C GLU A 269 3.11 -14.41 -8.76
N VAL A 270 2.12 -13.56 -8.47
CA VAL A 270 1.92 -12.96 -7.15
C VAL A 270 0.67 -13.55 -6.51
N VAL A 271 0.51 -13.38 -5.20
CA VAL A 271 -0.60 -14.04 -4.50
C VAL A 271 -1.97 -13.65 -5.06
N ASN A 272 -2.15 -12.39 -5.45
CA ASN A 272 -3.44 -11.95 -5.98
C ASN A 272 -3.75 -12.53 -7.37
N THR A 273 -2.73 -12.71 -8.25
CA THR A 273 -2.92 -13.42 -9.54
C THR A 273 -3.17 -14.90 -9.32
N TYR A 274 -2.47 -15.52 -8.38
CA TYR A 274 -2.69 -16.91 -8.00
C TYR A 274 -4.13 -17.14 -7.50
N ILE A 275 -4.63 -16.30 -6.59
CA ILE A 275 -6.02 -16.37 -6.11
C ILE A 275 -7.01 -16.18 -7.26
N TYR A 276 -6.74 -15.22 -8.15
CA TYR A 276 -7.56 -14.97 -9.32
C TYR A 276 -7.64 -16.19 -10.24
N HIS A 277 -6.51 -16.81 -10.55
CA HIS A 277 -6.45 -18.00 -11.39
C HIS A 277 -7.16 -19.20 -10.75
N LEU A 278 -7.09 -19.37 -9.43
CA LEU A 278 -7.86 -20.40 -8.73
C LEU A 278 -9.37 -20.13 -8.80
N ALA A 279 -9.78 -18.88 -8.60
CA ALA A 279 -11.21 -18.51 -8.54
C ALA A 279 -11.90 -18.56 -9.91
N PHE A 280 -11.19 -18.16 -10.97
CA PHE A 280 -11.80 -17.98 -12.31
C PHE A 280 -11.23 -18.94 -13.37
N GLY A 281 -10.21 -19.73 -13.03
CA GLY A 281 -9.47 -20.53 -13.98
C GLY A 281 -8.45 -19.70 -14.80
N GLY A 282 -7.76 -20.33 -15.72
CA GLY A 282 -6.84 -19.62 -16.63
C GLY A 282 -5.40 -19.46 -16.14
N SER A 283 -4.97 -20.31 -15.22
CA SER A 283 -3.54 -20.40 -14.84
C SER A 283 -2.68 -20.69 -16.09
N PRO A 284 -1.52 -20.03 -16.27
CA PRO A 284 -0.63 -20.27 -17.40
C PRO A 284 -0.28 -21.76 -17.51
N GLY A 285 -0.72 -22.39 -18.61
CA GLY A 285 -0.43 -23.81 -18.89
C GLY A 285 -1.34 -24.84 -18.23
N SER A 286 -2.45 -24.43 -17.58
CA SER A 286 -3.39 -25.33 -16.90
C SER A 286 -4.82 -25.09 -17.38
N ALA A 287 -5.52 -26.18 -17.75
CA ALA A 287 -6.97 -26.20 -17.96
C ALA A 287 -7.71 -26.42 -16.63
N ALA A 288 -7.17 -25.94 -15.50
CA ALA A 288 -7.76 -26.13 -14.20
C ALA A 288 -9.13 -25.46 -14.12
N GLN A 289 -10.11 -26.22 -13.63
CA GLN A 289 -11.45 -25.68 -13.37
C GLN A 289 -11.40 -24.68 -12.19
N PRO A 290 -12.26 -23.64 -12.21
CA PRO A 290 -12.38 -22.74 -11.08
C PRO A 290 -12.65 -23.49 -9.77
N ASP A 291 -11.98 -23.09 -8.70
CA ASP A 291 -12.21 -23.56 -7.33
C ASP A 291 -12.22 -22.37 -6.38
N VAL A 292 -13.42 -21.84 -6.13
CA VAL A 292 -13.63 -20.67 -5.26
C VAL A 292 -13.37 -21.03 -3.80
N GLY A 293 -13.60 -22.30 -3.39
CA GLY A 293 -13.29 -22.77 -2.06
C GLY A 293 -11.79 -22.71 -1.76
N LEU A 294 -10.98 -23.22 -2.70
CA LEU A 294 -9.52 -23.21 -2.61
C LEU A 294 -8.97 -21.78 -2.71
N ALA A 295 -9.51 -20.94 -3.62
CA ALA A 295 -9.15 -19.53 -3.74
C ALA A 295 -9.44 -18.75 -2.45
N SER A 296 -10.57 -19.03 -1.82
CA SER A 296 -10.95 -18.45 -0.51
C SER A 296 -9.95 -18.85 0.57
N ALA A 297 -9.54 -20.12 0.64
CA ALA A 297 -8.55 -20.60 1.61
C ALA A 297 -7.19 -19.92 1.40
N ALA A 298 -6.73 -19.77 0.15
CA ALA A 298 -5.51 -19.03 -0.19
C ALA A 298 -5.60 -17.56 0.25
N SER A 299 -6.74 -16.91 0.02
CA SER A 299 -6.98 -15.53 0.42
C SER A 299 -6.90 -15.34 1.94
N PHE A 300 -7.49 -16.25 2.72
CA PHE A 300 -7.43 -16.19 4.18
C PHE A 300 -6.03 -16.45 4.73
N LEU A 301 -5.30 -17.42 4.19
CA LEU A 301 -3.90 -17.66 4.56
C LEU A 301 -3.02 -16.44 4.26
N TYR A 302 -3.20 -15.86 3.08
CA TYR A 302 -2.48 -14.63 2.71
C TYR A 302 -2.84 -13.45 3.61
N GLY A 303 -4.14 -13.25 3.89
CA GLY A 303 -4.61 -12.24 4.83
C GLY A 303 -3.97 -12.39 6.21
N LEU A 304 -3.86 -13.62 6.73
CA LEU A 304 -3.18 -13.90 8.00
C LEU A 304 -1.69 -13.52 7.95
N LEU A 305 -0.99 -13.86 6.87
CA LEU A 305 0.41 -13.45 6.66
C LEU A 305 0.56 -11.93 6.66
N LEU A 306 -0.35 -11.20 5.99
CA LEU A 306 -0.34 -9.74 5.98
C LEU A 306 -0.64 -9.12 7.35
N ILE A 307 -1.53 -9.71 8.14
CA ILE A 307 -1.80 -9.27 9.52
C ILE A 307 -0.53 -9.41 10.38
N VAL A 308 0.13 -10.56 10.30
CA VAL A 308 1.39 -10.81 11.03
C VAL A 308 2.45 -9.81 10.58
N PHE A 309 2.64 -9.63 9.27
CA PHE A 309 3.60 -8.66 8.73
C PHE A 309 3.29 -7.23 9.20
N SER A 310 2.03 -6.80 9.11
CA SER A 310 1.61 -5.46 9.53
C SER A 310 1.83 -5.24 11.02
N ALA A 311 1.56 -6.24 11.85
CA ALA A 311 1.84 -6.19 13.29
C ALA A 311 3.34 -6.02 13.55
N LEU A 312 4.20 -6.80 12.88
CA LEU A 312 5.65 -6.69 12.98
C LEU A 312 6.14 -5.32 12.51
N GLN A 313 5.62 -4.80 11.40
CA GLN A 313 5.94 -3.46 10.89
C GLN A 313 5.61 -2.37 11.90
N VAL A 314 4.42 -2.41 12.50
CA VAL A 314 4.02 -1.43 13.53
C VAL A 314 4.90 -1.52 14.78
N LEU A 315 5.24 -2.73 15.22
CA LEU A 315 6.15 -2.94 16.36
C LEU A 315 7.55 -2.41 16.09
N ALA A 316 8.11 -2.68 14.90
CA ALA A 316 9.42 -2.17 14.48
C ALA A 316 9.43 -0.63 14.44
N LEU A 317 8.42 -0.01 13.86
CA LEU A 317 8.32 1.44 13.76
C LEU A 317 8.12 2.12 15.14
N ARG A 318 7.38 1.50 16.05
CA ARG A 318 7.22 1.97 17.44
C ARG A 318 8.53 1.88 18.23
N GLY A 319 9.31 0.81 18.05
CA GLY A 319 10.61 0.62 18.70
C GLY A 319 11.62 1.71 18.36
N ILE A 320 11.64 2.16 17.11
CA ILE A 320 12.46 3.29 16.68
C ILE A 320 12.02 4.61 17.37
N GLY A 321 10.71 4.74 17.73
CA GLY A 321 10.15 5.91 18.43
C GLY A 321 10.61 6.07 19.87
N ARG A 322 10.63 4.99 20.61
CA ARG A 322 10.89 5.01 22.06
C ARG A 322 12.35 5.23 22.45
N ARG A 323 13.30 4.85 21.63
CA ARG A 323 14.75 4.97 21.96
C ARG A 323 15.27 6.42 22.03
N ARG A 324 14.55 7.43 21.53
CA ARG A 324 14.99 8.84 21.55
C ARG A 324 14.34 9.70 22.64
N THR A 325 13.31 9.22 23.33
CA THR A 325 12.75 9.91 24.51
C THR A 325 13.48 9.54 25.81
N ALA A 326 14.40 8.58 25.75
CA ALA A 326 15.20 8.12 26.90
C ALA A 326 16.68 8.54 26.82
N ALA A 327 17.08 9.35 25.85
CA ALA A 327 18.38 9.98 25.70
C ALA A 327 18.22 11.51 25.61
#